data_084e87bf85426c781bb73937ef50cee9
#
_entry.id   084e87bf85426c781bb73937ef50cee9
#
_cell.length_a   1.000
_cell.length_b   1.000
_cell.length_c   1.000
_cell.angle_alpha   90.00
_cell.angle_beta   90.00
_cell.angle_gamma   90.00
#
_symmetry.space_group_name_H-M   'P 1'
#
loop_
_entity.id
_entity.type
_entity.pdbx_description
1 polymer ?
#
loop_
_entity_poly.entity_id
_entity_poly.type
_entity_poly.pdbx_seq_one_letter_code
_entity_poly.pdbx_strand_id
1 'polypeptide(L)' 'MIRKLFRTGNGYSLFIPKVIIELLKIDPETDSIEMEIENNTLKIKKYTIEEGDLS' A
#
# COMPACT_ATOMS: atom_id res chain seq x y z
N MET A 1 15.03 -3.10 -3.16
CA MET A 1 14.23 -4.28 -3.55
C MET A 1 13.62 -4.06 -4.91
N ILE A 2 13.78 -5.01 -5.80
CA ILE A 2 13.26 -4.90 -7.16
C ILE A 2 12.24 -6.00 -7.38
N ARG A 3 11.07 -5.64 -7.88
CA ARG A 3 10.02 -6.61 -8.16
C ARG A 3 9.39 -6.31 -9.51
N LYS A 4 8.90 -7.33 -10.17
CA LYS A 4 8.21 -7.18 -11.44
C LYS A 4 6.72 -7.11 -11.21
N LEU A 5 6.06 -6.34 -12.07
CA LEU A 5 4.61 -6.31 -12.09
C LEU A 5 4.09 -7.54 -12.82
N PHE A 6 2.92 -8.00 -12.43
CA PHE A 6 2.26 -9.06 -13.18
C PHE A 6 0.83 -8.64 -13.49
N ARG A 7 0.33 -9.15 -14.58
CA ARG A 7 -0.98 -8.73 -15.08
C ARG A 7 -2.12 -9.37 -14.30
N THR A 8 -3.11 -8.56 -13.96
CA THR A 8 -4.29 -9.02 -13.25
C THR A 8 -5.50 -8.31 -13.84
N GLY A 9 -6.32 -9.02 -14.59
CA GLY A 9 -7.48 -8.41 -15.24
C GLY A 9 -7.06 -7.29 -16.18
N ASN A 10 -7.60 -6.10 -15.96
CA ASN A 10 -7.30 -4.92 -16.77
C ASN A 10 -6.17 -4.07 -16.19
N GLY A 11 -5.49 -4.57 -15.19
CA GLY A 11 -4.44 -3.82 -14.56
C GLY A 11 -3.24 -4.68 -14.27
N TYR A 12 -2.40 -4.19 -13.39
CA TYR A 12 -1.19 -4.89 -12.99
C TYR A 12 -1.12 -4.94 -11.47
N SER A 13 -0.47 -5.97 -10.96
CA SER A 13 -0.31 -6.14 -9.53
C SER A 13 1.16 -6.20 -9.17
N LEU A 14 1.46 -5.74 -7.97
CA LEU A 14 2.79 -5.79 -7.40
C LEU A 14 2.72 -6.60 -6.11
N PHE A 15 3.54 -7.65 -6.03
CA PHE A 15 3.58 -8.45 -4.83
C PHE A 15 4.40 -7.73 -3.76
N ILE A 16 3.80 -7.55 -2.59
CA ILE A 16 4.49 -6.93 -1.46
C ILE A 16 4.84 -8.03 -0.47
N PRO A 17 6.14 -8.29 -0.24
CA PRO A 17 6.54 -9.34 0.69
C PRO A 17 5.98 -9.12 2.08
N LYS A 18 5.71 -10.21 2.77
CA LYS A 18 5.13 -10.15 4.11
C LYS A 18 5.98 -9.32 5.08
N VAL A 19 7.30 -9.40 4.95
CA VAL A 19 8.18 -8.66 5.83
C VAL A 19 7.99 -7.15 5.69
N ILE A 20 7.70 -6.68 4.47
CA ILE A 20 7.45 -5.27 4.24
C ILE A 20 6.13 -4.86 4.90
N ILE A 21 5.12 -5.70 4.77
CA ILE A 21 3.82 -5.45 5.41
C ILE A 21 3.99 -5.33 6.92
N GLU A 22 4.80 -6.20 7.50
CA GLU A 22 5.06 -6.16 8.93
C GLU A 22 5.82 -4.92 9.35
N LEU A 23 6.80 -4.50 8.55
CA LEU A 23 7.56 -3.29 8.85
C LEU A 23 6.69 -2.04 8.79
N LEU A 24 5.70 -2.04 7.93
CA LEU A 24 4.76 -0.94 7.83
C LEU A 24 3.65 -1.03 8.86
N LYS A 25 3.62 -2.11 9.63
CA LYS A 25 2.60 -2.35 10.66
C LYS A 25 1.19 -2.33 10.10
N ILE A 26 1.04 -2.97 8.94
CA ILE A 26 -0.23 -3.08 8.25
C ILE A 26 -0.82 -4.47 8.54
N ASP A 27 -2.11 -4.50 8.88
CA ASP A 27 -2.85 -5.73 8.99
C ASP A 27 -3.58 -5.92 7.66
N PRO A 28 -3.12 -6.85 6.81
CA PRO A 28 -3.69 -6.97 5.46
C PRO A 28 -5.16 -7.37 5.44
N GLU A 29 -5.68 -7.87 6.53
CA GLU A 29 -7.08 -8.28 6.58
C GLU A 29 -8.02 -7.15 6.99
N THR A 30 -7.52 -6.17 7.73
CA THR A 30 -8.38 -5.12 8.26
C THR A 30 -7.99 -3.72 7.81
N ASP A 31 -6.73 -3.52 7.45
CA ASP A 31 -6.26 -2.18 7.09
C ASP A 31 -6.37 -1.90 5.60
N SER A 32 -6.53 -0.63 5.28
CA SER A 32 -6.50 -0.16 3.91
C SER A 32 -5.17 0.51 3.64
N ILE A 33 -4.86 0.62 2.36
CA ILE A 33 -3.60 1.20 1.90
C ILE A 33 -3.91 2.48 1.14
N GLU A 34 -3.13 3.51 1.40
CA GLU A 34 -3.22 4.75 0.65
C GLU A 34 -2.04 4.83 -0.31
N MET A 35 -2.31 5.18 -1.55
CA MET A 35 -1.28 5.30 -2.57
C MET A 35 -1.21 6.73 -3.06
N GLU A 36 0.00 7.22 -3.29
CA GLU A 36 0.23 8.56 -3.82
C GLU A 36 1.31 8.50 -4.89
N ILE A 37 1.15 9.32 -5.91
CA ILE A 37 2.15 9.47 -6.96
C ILE A 37 2.78 10.85 -6.83
N GLU A 38 4.10 10.86 -6.72
CA GLU A 38 4.84 12.12 -6.59
C GLU A 38 6.20 11.98 -7.24
N ASN A 39 6.52 12.89 -8.16
CA ASN A 39 7.82 12.90 -8.84
C ASN A 39 8.21 11.54 -9.42
N ASN A 40 7.28 10.92 -10.13
CA ASN A 40 7.51 9.62 -10.76
C ASN A 40 7.78 8.51 -9.75
N THR A 41 7.30 8.70 -8.53
CA THR A 41 7.48 7.74 -7.45
C THR A 41 6.12 7.33 -6.91
N LEU A 42 5.96 6.04 -6.66
CA LEU A 42 4.75 5.55 -6.00
C LEU A 42 5.05 5.38 -4.51
N LYS A 43 4.25 6.03 -3.69
CA LYS A 43 4.35 5.90 -2.25
C LYS A 43 3.13 5.17 -1.74
N ILE A 44 3.34 4.20 -0.87
CA ILE A 44 2.23 3.50 -0.24
C ILE A 44 2.41 3.57 1.27
N LYS A 45 1.31 3.64 1.95
CA LYS A 45 1.33 3.67 3.40
C LYS A 45 0.01 3.15 3.94
N LYS A 46 -0.01 2.82 5.21
CA LYS A 46 -1.23 2.41 5.87
C LYS A 46 -2.18 3.61 5.92
N TYR A 47 -3.41 3.40 5.52
CA TYR A 47 -4.43 4.44 5.63
C TYR A 47 -4.94 4.47 7.07
N THR A 48 -4.83 5.62 7.69
CA THR A 48 -5.26 5.79 9.07
C THR A 48 -6.26 6.95 9.14
N ILE A 49 -7.38 6.70 9.78
CA ILE A 49 -8.36 7.75 10.00
C ILE A 49 -8.08 8.34 11.38
N GLU A 50 -7.79 9.63 11.41
CA GLU A 50 -7.57 10.30 12.68
C GLU A 50 -8.90 10.70 13.29
N GLU A 51 -9.02 10.55 14.61
CA GLU A 51 -10.27 10.89 15.28
C GLU A 51 -10.68 12.34 15.07
N GLY A 52 -9.70 13.23 15.01
CA GLY A 52 -9.98 14.63 14.76
C GLY A 52 -10.71 14.89 13.45
N ASP A 53 -10.49 14.02 12.49
CA ASP A 53 -11.10 14.14 11.18
C ASP A 53 -12.56 13.72 11.18
N LEU A 54 -12.99 13.06 12.22
CA LEU A 54 -14.34 12.52 12.30
C LEU A 54 -15.32 13.48 12.97
N SER A 55 -14.82 14.50 13.58
CA SER A 55 -15.63 15.43 14.34
C SER A 55 -16.21 16.54 13.48
#